data_027462fc4aff71e0c874ac12816d51d8
#
_entry.id   027462fc4aff71e0c874ac12816d51d8
#
_cell.length_a   1.000
_cell.length_b   1.000
_cell.length_c   1.000
_cell.angle_alpha   90.00
_cell.angle_beta   90.00
_cell.angle_gamma   90.00
#
_symmetry.space_group_name_H-M   'P 1'
#
loop_
_entity.id
_entity.type
_entity.pdbx_description
1 polymer ?
#
loop_
_entity_poly.entity_id
_entity_poly.type
_entity_poly.pdbx_seq_one_letter_code
_entity_poly.pdbx_strand_id
1 'polypeptide(L)'
;MGDTVRFDEPMAAHTSFRVGGPADAYAVPESPEVLRKLIRGCGERNIPHTLIGGGTNLLVRDKGIRGVVIAMTRRFSEIRTSFPTRSGPENLNHPGQRLICQSGKAENSRKGEETFITAGAGSRLSALCAFALRNGLGGMNFAMGIPGTVGGAICMNAGTAIGSMGDTLEFVKILLPGGEIERIQKEKLNFSYRRFSIRRHETEIGDSHCCDSDDFVLLEGRFRLYPTDPGKLMGAARELLRTRRKKQPPGPSAGCFFKNPFPAGSASGLTKMVAGKLLDRAGLKGKRVGGAEISPIHANFIINRNRASAADILALAELVRETVAERFDLELEPEVRIIGE
;
A
#
# COMPACT_ATOMS: atom_id res chain seq x y z
N MET A 1 -14.78 -7.53 24.41
CA MET A 1 -13.55 -7.19 23.64
C MET A 1 -12.65 -8.43 23.49
N GLY A 2 -13.26 -9.65 23.43
CA GLY A 2 -12.52 -10.91 23.49
C GLY A 2 -11.49 -11.03 22.39
N ASP A 3 -11.66 -11.59 21.24
CA ASP A 3 -10.64 -12.09 20.31
C ASP A 3 -9.95 -11.08 19.35
N THR A 4 -10.10 -9.76 19.58
CA THR A 4 -9.59 -8.73 18.65
C THR A 4 -8.25 -8.13 19.07
N VAL A 5 -7.77 -8.38 20.28
CA VAL A 5 -6.47 -7.92 20.78
C VAL A 5 -5.63 -9.12 21.20
N ARG A 6 -4.40 -9.18 20.72
CA ARG A 6 -3.40 -10.19 21.09
C ARG A 6 -2.18 -9.49 21.64
N PHE A 7 -1.59 -10.02 22.71
CA PHE A 7 -0.37 -9.52 23.32
C PHE A 7 0.82 -10.34 22.87
N ASP A 8 2.00 -9.72 22.86
CA ASP A 8 3.26 -10.33 22.43
C ASP A 8 3.17 -11.00 21.03
N GLU A 9 2.36 -10.39 20.15
CA GLU A 9 2.07 -10.97 18.84
C GLU A 9 3.26 -10.88 17.89
N PRO A 10 3.79 -12.00 17.38
CA PRO A 10 4.94 -12.03 16.49
C PRO A 10 4.65 -11.32 15.16
N MET A 11 5.30 -10.19 14.92
CA MET A 11 5.09 -9.42 13.69
C MET A 11 5.58 -10.15 12.42
N ALA A 12 6.43 -11.14 12.56
CA ALA A 12 6.79 -12.04 11.46
C ALA A 12 5.59 -12.71 10.79
N ALA A 13 4.48 -12.94 11.53
CA ALA A 13 3.24 -13.48 10.99
C ALA A 13 2.43 -12.45 10.16
N HIS A 14 2.74 -11.17 10.31
CA HIS A 14 2.01 -10.04 9.72
C HIS A 14 2.82 -9.25 8.69
N THR A 15 4.02 -9.68 8.35
CA THR A 15 4.86 -9.09 7.31
C THR A 15 5.10 -10.06 6.16
N SER A 16 5.21 -9.54 4.95
CA SER A 16 5.55 -10.36 3.76
C SER A 16 7.00 -10.86 3.78
N PHE A 17 7.88 -10.20 4.52
CA PHE A 17 9.24 -10.69 4.80
C PHE A 17 9.26 -11.92 5.72
N ARG A 18 8.19 -12.14 6.51
CA ARG A 18 8.15 -13.12 7.59
C ARG A 18 9.27 -12.92 8.61
N VAL A 19 9.53 -11.65 8.91
CA VAL A 19 10.54 -11.18 9.86
C VAL A 19 9.89 -10.15 10.77
N GLY A 20 10.36 -10.05 12.00
CA GLY A 20 9.95 -9.06 12.98
C GLY A 20 9.67 -9.66 14.36
N GLY A 21 10.16 -8.98 15.39
CA GLY A 21 9.87 -9.30 16.79
C GLY A 21 8.41 -9.06 17.17
N PRO A 22 8.05 -9.24 18.46
CA PRO A 22 6.67 -9.12 18.91
C PRO A 22 6.19 -7.67 18.99
N ALA A 23 4.91 -7.45 18.74
CA ALA A 23 4.22 -6.23 19.15
C ALA A 23 3.70 -6.41 20.59
N ASP A 24 3.80 -5.37 21.44
CA ASP A 24 3.25 -5.44 22.80
C ASP A 24 1.76 -5.76 22.78
N ALA A 25 1.03 -5.13 21.86
CA ALA A 25 -0.36 -5.47 21.59
C ALA A 25 -0.65 -5.36 20.08
N TYR A 26 -1.45 -6.27 19.57
CA TYR A 26 -1.92 -6.30 18.19
C TYR A 26 -3.43 -6.30 18.17
N ALA A 27 -4.02 -5.24 17.61
CA ALA A 27 -5.46 -5.02 17.58
C ALA A 27 -6.02 -5.03 16.17
N VAL A 28 -7.17 -5.69 15.99
CA VAL A 28 -7.94 -5.71 14.73
C VAL A 28 -9.31 -5.10 15.00
N PRO A 29 -9.48 -3.79 14.80
CA PRO A 29 -10.75 -3.12 15.08
C PRO A 29 -11.85 -3.62 14.14
N GLU A 30 -13.05 -3.82 14.70
CA GLU A 30 -14.19 -4.39 13.96
C GLU A 30 -15.02 -3.33 13.21
N SER A 31 -14.87 -2.06 13.59
CA SER A 31 -15.60 -0.94 12.97
C SER A 31 -14.83 0.37 13.11
N PRO A 32 -15.19 1.42 12.35
CA PRO A 32 -14.64 2.76 12.54
C PRO A 32 -14.82 3.31 13.97
N GLU A 33 -15.92 2.97 14.65
CA GLU A 33 -16.19 3.39 16.03
C GLU A 33 -15.20 2.72 17.01
N VAL A 34 -14.92 1.43 16.82
CA VAL A 34 -13.94 0.70 17.64
C VAL A 34 -12.53 1.23 17.37
N LEU A 35 -12.19 1.48 16.09
CA LEU A 35 -10.92 2.09 15.70
C LEU A 35 -10.74 3.45 16.38
N ARG A 36 -11.75 4.32 16.30
CA ARG A 36 -11.74 5.64 16.95
C ARG A 36 -11.51 5.55 18.46
N LYS A 37 -12.23 4.64 19.14
CA LYS A 37 -12.07 4.42 20.60
C LYS A 37 -10.66 3.94 20.93
N LEU A 38 -10.08 3.07 20.09
CA LEU A 38 -8.74 2.54 20.29
C LEU A 38 -7.68 3.63 20.14
N ILE A 39 -7.71 4.40 19.03
CA ILE A 39 -6.78 5.51 18.81
C ILE A 39 -6.87 6.55 19.92
N ARG A 40 -8.10 6.97 20.25
CA ARG A 40 -8.33 7.92 21.32
C ARG A 40 -7.79 7.39 22.66
N GLY A 41 -8.07 6.13 22.98
CA GLY A 41 -7.60 5.50 24.23
C GLY A 41 -6.07 5.38 24.30
N CYS A 42 -5.39 5.20 23.16
CA CYS A 42 -3.93 5.26 23.06
C CYS A 42 -3.44 6.69 23.32
N GLY A 43 -4.01 7.70 22.67
CA GLY A 43 -3.63 9.10 22.85
C GLY A 43 -3.83 9.60 24.29
N GLU A 44 -4.98 9.33 24.92
CA GLU A 44 -5.28 9.71 26.30
C GLU A 44 -4.30 9.11 27.33
N ARG A 45 -3.66 8.00 26.99
CA ARG A 45 -2.70 7.29 27.87
C ARG A 45 -1.25 7.38 27.43
N ASN A 46 -0.97 8.18 26.40
CA ASN A 46 0.35 8.27 25.76
C ASN A 46 0.93 6.91 25.34
N ILE A 47 0.07 5.98 24.90
CA ILE A 47 0.50 4.68 24.37
C ILE A 47 0.83 4.85 22.89
N PRO A 48 2.07 4.57 22.46
CA PRO A 48 2.42 4.58 21.04
C PRO A 48 1.53 3.63 20.26
N HIS A 49 1.14 4.02 19.05
CA HIS A 49 0.41 3.11 18.19
C HIS A 49 0.88 3.21 16.74
N THR A 50 0.79 2.11 16.02
CA THR A 50 1.23 2.00 14.63
C THR A 50 0.13 1.36 13.79
N LEU A 51 -0.31 2.04 12.74
CA LEU A 51 -1.27 1.47 11.80
C LEU A 51 -0.55 0.66 10.71
N ILE A 52 -1.08 -0.54 10.44
CA ILE A 52 -0.60 -1.37 9.35
C ILE A 52 -1.75 -1.86 8.47
N GLY A 53 -1.44 -2.05 7.18
CA GLY A 53 -2.31 -2.77 6.25
C GLY A 53 -1.89 -4.24 6.11
N GLY A 54 -1.56 -4.65 4.90
CA GLY A 54 -1.14 -6.03 4.60
C GLY A 54 0.31 -6.40 4.94
N GLY A 55 1.08 -5.52 5.57
CA GLY A 55 2.48 -5.77 5.94
C GLY A 55 3.44 -6.05 4.77
N THR A 56 3.07 -5.62 3.55
CA THR A 56 3.79 -5.98 2.32
C THR A 56 4.93 -5.03 1.95
N ASN A 57 5.06 -3.92 2.68
CA ASN A 57 6.14 -2.94 2.55
C ASN A 57 6.74 -2.61 3.93
N LEU A 58 6.77 -3.60 4.84
CA LEU A 58 7.27 -3.41 6.20
C LEU A 58 8.43 -4.34 6.50
N LEU A 59 9.42 -3.80 7.20
CA LEU A 59 10.43 -4.53 7.95
C LEU A 59 10.30 -4.15 9.42
N VAL A 60 9.88 -5.09 10.24
CA VAL A 60 9.82 -4.92 11.71
C VAL A 60 11.13 -5.41 12.30
N ARG A 61 11.78 -4.60 13.13
CA ARG A 61 13.04 -4.94 13.80
C ARG A 61 12.86 -6.09 14.79
N ASP A 62 13.97 -6.72 15.17
CA ASP A 62 13.94 -7.98 15.94
C ASP A 62 13.42 -7.84 17.36
N LYS A 63 13.57 -6.67 17.99
CA LYS A 63 12.98 -6.41 19.31
C LYS A 63 11.46 -6.12 19.27
N GLY A 64 10.91 -5.90 18.07
CA GLY A 64 9.48 -5.71 17.87
C GLY A 64 9.01 -4.27 17.98
N ILE A 65 7.72 -4.09 18.26
CA ILE A 65 7.05 -2.79 18.27
C ILE A 65 6.48 -2.53 19.66
N ARG A 66 6.88 -1.41 20.27
CA ARG A 66 6.31 -0.97 21.54
C ARG A 66 4.95 -0.31 21.30
N GLY A 67 4.02 -0.57 22.23
CA GLY A 67 2.65 -0.07 22.16
C GLY A 67 1.71 -0.94 21.34
N VAL A 68 0.78 -0.33 20.61
CA VAL A 68 -0.31 -1.02 19.92
C VAL A 68 -0.14 -1.01 18.41
N VAL A 69 -0.05 -2.17 17.80
CA VAL A 69 -0.18 -2.31 16.34
C VAL A 69 -1.66 -2.48 15.99
N ILE A 70 -2.18 -1.57 15.17
CA ILE A 70 -3.57 -1.57 14.72
C ILE A 70 -3.62 -2.03 13.25
N ALA A 71 -4.21 -3.20 13.01
CA ALA A 71 -4.28 -3.77 11.66
C ALA A 71 -5.60 -3.42 10.95
N MET A 72 -5.48 -2.66 9.88
CA MET A 72 -6.59 -2.31 8.99
C MET A 72 -6.81 -3.44 7.98
N THR A 73 -7.65 -4.42 8.34
CA THR A 73 -7.88 -5.61 7.52
C THR A 73 -9.37 -5.87 7.28
N ARG A 74 -9.80 -7.10 7.24
CA ARG A 74 -11.11 -7.62 6.80
C ARG A 74 -12.35 -6.77 7.07
N ARG A 75 -12.46 -6.08 8.20
CA ARG A 75 -13.63 -5.27 8.55
C ARG A 75 -13.69 -3.94 7.80
N PHE A 76 -12.56 -3.50 7.26
CA PHE A 76 -12.43 -2.33 6.39
C PHE A 76 -12.25 -2.74 4.91
N SER A 77 -12.83 -3.88 4.48
CA SER A 77 -12.58 -4.47 3.16
C SER A 77 -13.81 -4.48 2.24
N GLU A 78 -14.80 -3.64 2.50
CA GLU A 78 -15.95 -3.50 1.62
C GLU A 78 -15.55 -2.88 0.27
N ILE A 79 -16.04 -3.45 -0.83
CA ILE A 79 -15.87 -2.92 -2.18
C ILE A 79 -17.26 -2.77 -2.78
N ARG A 80 -17.63 -1.55 -3.20
CA ARG A 80 -18.93 -1.23 -3.77
C ARG A 80 -18.80 -0.36 -5.01
N THR A 81 -19.75 -0.47 -5.92
CA THR A 81 -19.88 0.42 -7.09
C THR A 81 -20.93 1.48 -6.80
N SER A 82 -20.74 2.67 -7.37
CA SER A 82 -21.78 3.68 -7.49
C SER A 82 -21.75 4.20 -8.93
N PHE A 83 -22.93 4.23 -9.56
CA PHE A 83 -23.12 4.86 -10.85
C PHE A 83 -23.45 6.34 -10.64
N PRO A 84 -23.06 7.25 -11.56
CA PRO A 84 -23.48 8.64 -11.49
C PRO A 84 -25.01 8.69 -11.60
N THR A 85 -25.66 9.18 -10.55
CA THR A 85 -27.09 9.50 -10.62
C THR A 85 -27.26 10.82 -11.38
N ARG A 86 -28.21 10.89 -12.30
CA ARG A 86 -28.52 12.08 -13.11
C ARG A 86 -29.11 13.28 -12.33
N SER A 87 -29.20 13.19 -11.02
CA SER A 87 -29.77 14.21 -10.14
C SER A 87 -28.81 14.58 -9.03
N GLY A 88 -28.24 15.79 -9.11
CA GLY A 88 -27.66 16.64 -8.08
C GLY A 88 -26.84 16.04 -6.92
N PRO A 89 -26.24 16.87 -6.06
CA PRO A 89 -25.43 16.39 -4.96
C PRO A 89 -26.29 15.54 -4.02
N GLU A 90 -25.95 14.23 -3.94
CA GLU A 90 -26.64 13.29 -3.07
C GLU A 90 -26.57 13.75 -1.61
N ASN A 91 -27.74 13.91 -1.03
CA ASN A 91 -27.96 14.11 0.39
C ASN A 91 -27.51 12.84 1.14
N LEU A 92 -26.31 12.86 1.72
CA LEU A 92 -25.62 11.72 2.32
C LEU A 92 -26.11 11.35 3.73
N ASN A 93 -27.40 11.62 4.06
CA ASN A 93 -27.99 11.29 5.36
C ASN A 93 -29.10 10.24 5.23
N HIS A 94 -28.73 9.00 4.82
CA HIS A 94 -29.56 7.83 5.10
C HIS A 94 -28.72 6.69 5.65
N PRO A 95 -28.91 6.30 6.93
CA PRO A 95 -28.36 5.06 7.47
C PRO A 95 -29.20 3.89 6.95
N GLY A 96 -28.57 2.97 6.25
CA GLY A 96 -29.13 1.63 6.00
C GLY A 96 -29.60 1.36 4.58
N GLN A 97 -28.69 1.19 3.65
CA GLN A 97 -28.89 0.27 2.55
C GLN A 97 -27.61 -0.55 2.32
N ARG A 98 -27.59 -1.76 2.88
CA ARG A 98 -26.75 -2.85 2.38
C ARG A 98 -27.24 -3.17 0.97
N LEU A 99 -26.60 -2.63 -0.05
CA LEU A 99 -26.74 -3.14 -1.40
C LEU A 99 -25.88 -4.40 -1.54
N ILE A 100 -26.54 -5.54 -1.26
CA ILE A 100 -26.09 -6.85 -1.71
C ILE A 100 -26.01 -6.76 -3.23
N CYS A 101 -24.84 -7.10 -3.81
CA CYS A 101 -24.66 -7.26 -5.24
C CYS A 101 -25.72 -8.23 -5.78
N GLN A 102 -26.80 -7.70 -6.31
CA GLN A 102 -27.60 -8.48 -7.25
C GLN A 102 -26.77 -8.59 -8.52
N SER A 103 -26.54 -9.82 -8.94
CA SER A 103 -25.89 -10.21 -10.19
C SER A 103 -26.71 -9.74 -11.39
N GLY A 104 -26.76 -8.45 -11.64
CA GLY A 104 -27.18 -7.86 -12.89
C GLY A 104 -25.96 -7.68 -13.76
N LYS A 105 -25.86 -8.45 -14.84
CA LYS A 105 -24.91 -8.16 -15.93
C LYS A 105 -25.08 -6.70 -16.30
N ALA A 106 -23.94 -5.97 -16.43
CA ALA A 106 -23.89 -4.60 -16.95
C ALA A 106 -24.30 -4.65 -18.44
N GLU A 107 -25.58 -4.90 -18.69
CA GLU A 107 -26.20 -4.75 -20.01
C GLU A 107 -26.52 -3.28 -20.19
N ASN A 108 -25.81 -2.63 -21.13
CA ASN A 108 -26.00 -1.27 -21.61
C ASN A 108 -25.40 -0.12 -20.75
N SER A 109 -24.17 -0.17 -20.31
CA SER A 109 -23.42 1.08 -20.07
C SER A 109 -23.03 1.69 -21.43
N ARG A 110 -23.61 2.85 -21.74
CA ARG A 110 -23.25 3.62 -22.96
C ARG A 110 -21.78 4.03 -22.89
N LYS A 111 -21.03 3.91 -24.00
CA LYS A 111 -19.68 4.46 -24.12
C LYS A 111 -19.65 5.90 -23.60
N GLY A 112 -18.91 6.15 -22.51
CA GLY A 112 -18.69 7.49 -21.96
C GLY A 112 -19.19 7.72 -20.52
N GLU A 113 -19.90 6.79 -19.86
CA GLU A 113 -20.32 6.98 -18.48
C GLU A 113 -19.19 6.56 -17.51
N GLU A 114 -18.71 7.51 -16.73
CA GLU A 114 -17.76 7.25 -15.63
C GLU A 114 -18.41 6.35 -14.57
N THR A 115 -17.68 5.36 -14.11
CA THR A 115 -18.12 4.46 -13.05
C THR A 115 -17.19 4.60 -11.86
N PHE A 116 -17.76 4.67 -10.67
CA PHE A 116 -16.98 4.80 -9.46
C PHE A 116 -16.99 3.51 -8.65
N ILE A 117 -15.81 3.10 -8.15
CA ILE A 117 -15.67 2.05 -7.16
C ILE A 117 -15.16 2.67 -5.87
N THR A 118 -15.84 2.40 -4.77
CA THR A 118 -15.35 2.72 -3.43
C THR A 118 -14.83 1.45 -2.78
N ALA A 119 -13.62 1.51 -2.23
CA ALA A 119 -13.01 0.39 -1.54
C ALA A 119 -12.46 0.82 -0.18
N GLY A 120 -12.77 0.05 0.86
CA GLY A 120 -12.25 0.26 2.20
C GLY A 120 -10.74 0.06 2.25
N ALA A 121 -10.06 0.80 3.13
CA ALA A 121 -8.61 0.80 3.24
C ALA A 121 -7.99 -0.58 3.53
N GLY A 122 -8.72 -1.45 4.23
CA GLY A 122 -8.32 -2.82 4.52
C GLY A 122 -8.58 -3.82 3.38
N SER A 123 -9.26 -3.41 2.29
CA SER A 123 -9.46 -4.27 1.11
C SER A 123 -8.12 -4.68 0.50
N ARG A 124 -7.98 -5.94 0.12
CA ARG A 124 -6.81 -6.34 -0.68
C ARG A 124 -6.82 -5.62 -2.02
N LEU A 125 -5.72 -5.04 -2.42
CA LEU A 125 -5.59 -4.37 -3.72
C LEU A 125 -5.90 -5.33 -4.89
N SER A 126 -5.50 -6.58 -4.77
CA SER A 126 -5.85 -7.64 -5.72
C SER A 126 -7.35 -7.89 -5.82
N ALA A 127 -8.10 -7.75 -4.72
CA ALA A 127 -9.56 -7.90 -4.72
C ALA A 127 -10.23 -6.72 -5.45
N LEU A 128 -9.75 -5.49 -5.25
CA LEU A 128 -10.21 -4.31 -5.98
C LEU A 128 -9.95 -4.46 -7.49
N CYS A 129 -8.73 -4.87 -7.88
CA CYS A 129 -8.40 -5.14 -9.28
C CYS A 129 -9.30 -6.22 -9.89
N ALA A 130 -9.50 -7.35 -9.18
CA ALA A 130 -10.36 -8.42 -9.65
C ALA A 130 -11.84 -8.00 -9.75
N PHE A 131 -12.29 -7.14 -8.84
CA PHE A 131 -13.64 -6.56 -8.88
C PHE A 131 -13.82 -5.66 -10.11
N ALA A 132 -12.87 -4.74 -10.38
CA ALA A 132 -12.88 -3.90 -11.57
C ALA A 132 -12.89 -4.74 -12.86
N LEU A 133 -12.02 -5.77 -12.93
CA LEU A 133 -11.91 -6.67 -14.06
C LEU A 133 -13.22 -7.40 -14.38
N ARG A 134 -13.87 -7.98 -13.34
CA ARG A 134 -15.14 -8.71 -13.49
C ARG A 134 -16.30 -7.83 -13.96
N ASN A 135 -16.24 -6.53 -13.64
CA ASN A 135 -17.23 -5.55 -14.06
C ASN A 135 -16.86 -4.83 -15.38
N GLY A 136 -15.81 -5.26 -16.10
CA GLY A 136 -15.39 -4.66 -17.36
C GLY A 136 -14.90 -3.22 -17.21
N LEU A 137 -14.29 -2.86 -16.06
CA LEU A 137 -13.85 -1.52 -15.75
C LEU A 137 -12.33 -1.39 -15.85
N GLY A 138 -11.87 -0.56 -16.79
CA GLY A 138 -10.46 -0.16 -16.95
C GLY A 138 -10.05 0.92 -15.95
N GLY A 139 -8.73 1.14 -15.83
CA GLY A 139 -8.15 2.14 -14.94
C GLY A 139 -7.31 1.54 -13.80
N MET A 140 -7.52 0.26 -13.43
CA MET A 140 -6.76 -0.40 -12.36
C MET A 140 -5.67 -1.35 -12.84
N ASN A 141 -5.35 -1.37 -14.14
CA ASN A 141 -4.38 -2.31 -14.72
C ASN A 141 -2.97 -2.16 -14.12
N PHE A 142 -2.55 -0.92 -13.82
CA PHE A 142 -1.25 -0.64 -13.20
C PHE A 142 -1.06 -1.38 -11.86
N ALA A 143 -2.16 -1.60 -11.13
CA ALA A 143 -2.15 -2.20 -9.80
C ALA A 143 -2.15 -3.74 -9.82
N MET A 144 -2.32 -4.36 -10.99
CA MET A 144 -2.33 -5.82 -11.13
C MET A 144 -1.05 -6.46 -10.61
N GLY A 145 -1.21 -7.35 -9.62
CA GLY A 145 -0.09 -8.07 -8.98
C GLY A 145 0.73 -7.23 -8.00
N ILE A 146 0.34 -6.00 -7.65
CA ILE A 146 0.89 -5.28 -6.50
C ILE A 146 0.24 -5.89 -5.24
N PRO A 147 1.04 -6.38 -4.27
CA PRO A 147 0.50 -6.91 -3.03
C PRO A 147 0.11 -5.79 -2.06
N GLY A 148 -0.71 -6.10 -1.07
CA GLY A 148 -1.08 -5.19 0.01
C GLY A 148 -2.55 -4.80 0.01
N THR A 149 -2.86 -3.77 0.80
CA THR A 149 -4.21 -3.21 0.96
C THR A 149 -4.38 -1.92 0.19
N VAL A 150 -5.63 -1.54 -0.06
CA VAL A 150 -6.01 -0.28 -0.73
C VAL A 150 -5.45 0.91 0.04
N GLY A 151 -5.58 0.95 1.37
CA GLY A 151 -5.02 2.04 2.20
C GLY A 151 -3.50 2.16 2.05
N GLY A 152 -2.76 1.04 2.19
CA GLY A 152 -1.32 1.04 1.98
C GLY A 152 -0.91 1.44 0.56
N ALA A 153 -1.69 1.04 -0.46
CA ALA A 153 -1.44 1.42 -1.84
C ALA A 153 -1.66 2.92 -2.09
N ILE A 154 -2.67 3.53 -1.47
CA ILE A 154 -2.91 4.98 -1.52
C ILE A 154 -1.75 5.72 -0.84
N CYS A 155 -1.41 5.34 0.40
CA CYS A 155 -0.31 5.96 1.15
C CYS A 155 1.01 5.96 0.40
N MET A 156 1.33 4.88 -0.27
CA MET A 156 2.54 4.74 -1.07
C MET A 156 2.41 5.25 -2.50
N ASN A 157 1.26 5.84 -2.88
CA ASN A 157 0.96 6.10 -4.28
C ASN A 157 1.43 4.96 -5.17
N ALA A 158 1.01 3.73 -4.84
CA ALA A 158 1.48 2.53 -5.50
C ALA A 158 1.18 2.60 -7.01
N GLY A 159 2.18 2.28 -7.81
CA GLY A 159 2.06 2.42 -9.26
C GLY A 159 3.15 1.69 -10.03
N THR A 160 3.05 1.81 -11.33
CA THR A 160 4.01 1.28 -12.31
C THR A 160 4.20 2.30 -13.42
N ALA A 161 4.95 1.95 -14.48
CA ALA A 161 5.13 2.83 -15.63
C ALA A 161 3.82 3.19 -16.38
N ILE A 162 2.72 2.48 -16.12
CA ILE A 162 1.43 2.67 -16.81
C ILE A 162 0.36 3.34 -15.95
N GLY A 163 0.70 3.80 -14.75
CA GLY A 163 -0.21 4.52 -13.86
C GLY A 163 0.03 4.27 -12.38
N SER A 164 -0.69 5.02 -11.55
CA SER A 164 -0.59 5.01 -10.09
C SER A 164 -1.96 5.16 -9.42
N MET A 165 -2.02 5.00 -8.10
CA MET A 165 -3.26 5.18 -7.33
C MET A 165 -3.82 6.59 -7.48
N GLY A 166 -2.97 7.63 -7.48
CA GLY A 166 -3.37 9.02 -7.64
C GLY A 166 -4.07 9.34 -8.96
N ASP A 167 -3.78 8.59 -10.03
CA ASP A 167 -4.38 8.84 -11.36
C ASP A 167 -5.88 8.50 -11.37
N THR A 168 -6.31 7.56 -10.55
CA THR A 168 -7.69 7.05 -10.53
C THR A 168 -8.49 7.50 -9.31
N LEU A 169 -7.81 7.98 -8.26
CA LEU A 169 -8.47 8.35 -7.02
C LEU A 169 -9.27 9.64 -7.17
N GLU A 170 -10.51 9.64 -6.68
CA GLU A 170 -11.46 10.76 -6.72
C GLU A 170 -11.60 11.44 -5.36
N PHE A 171 -11.69 10.66 -4.31
CA PHE A 171 -11.64 11.14 -2.94
C PHE A 171 -11.12 10.05 -1.99
N VAL A 172 -10.73 10.47 -0.81
CA VAL A 172 -10.52 9.58 0.35
C VAL A 172 -11.46 9.96 1.48
N LYS A 173 -11.82 8.97 2.29
CA LYS A 173 -12.45 9.19 3.59
C LYS A 173 -11.41 8.90 4.66
N ILE A 174 -11.25 9.82 5.58
CA ILE A 174 -10.27 9.75 6.66
C ILE A 174 -10.94 9.87 8.02
N LEU A 175 -10.33 9.29 9.03
CA LEU A 175 -10.61 9.52 10.44
C LEU A 175 -9.51 10.42 10.99
N LEU A 176 -9.89 11.54 11.57
CA LEU A 176 -9.00 12.50 12.21
C LEU A 176 -8.73 12.12 13.68
N PRO A 177 -7.66 12.65 14.31
CA PRO A 177 -7.32 12.38 15.71
C PRO A 177 -8.45 12.74 16.67
N GLY A 178 -9.21 13.82 16.39
CA GLY A 178 -10.39 14.22 17.14
C GLY A 178 -11.59 13.26 17.05
N GLY A 179 -11.52 12.30 16.13
CA GLY A 179 -12.57 11.30 15.91
C GLY A 179 -13.60 11.68 14.85
N GLU A 180 -13.45 12.82 14.19
CA GLU A 180 -14.27 13.24 13.06
C GLU A 180 -13.89 12.42 11.83
N ILE A 181 -14.90 12.09 11.02
CA ILE A 181 -14.71 11.46 9.72
C ILE A 181 -14.90 12.51 8.64
N GLU A 182 -13.85 12.75 7.85
CA GLU A 182 -13.90 13.70 6.73
C GLU A 182 -13.77 12.99 5.39
N ARG A 183 -14.40 13.58 4.37
CA ARG A 183 -14.22 13.22 2.97
C ARG A 183 -13.37 14.29 2.30
N ILE A 184 -12.22 13.89 1.79
CA ILE A 184 -11.24 14.77 1.15
C ILE A 184 -11.27 14.53 -0.35
N GLN A 185 -11.60 15.54 -1.12
CA GLN A 185 -11.72 15.50 -2.59
C GLN A 185 -10.34 15.55 -3.24
N LYS A 186 -10.26 15.11 -4.50
CA LYS A 186 -9.03 14.95 -5.29
C LYS A 186 -8.16 16.21 -5.33
N GLU A 187 -8.78 17.39 -5.38
CA GLU A 187 -8.09 18.68 -5.48
C GLU A 187 -7.23 19.01 -4.25
N LYS A 188 -7.52 18.35 -3.13
CA LYS A 188 -6.77 18.47 -1.88
C LYS A 188 -5.80 17.31 -1.65
N LEU A 189 -5.72 16.35 -2.59
CA LEU A 189 -4.84 15.18 -2.50
C LEU A 189 -3.58 15.45 -3.33
N ASN A 190 -2.42 15.34 -2.70
CA ASN A 190 -1.14 15.46 -3.38
C ASN A 190 -0.49 14.09 -3.51
N PHE A 191 -0.04 13.77 -4.71
CA PHE A 191 0.64 12.53 -5.04
C PHE A 191 1.98 12.81 -5.73
N SER A 192 3.01 12.17 -5.23
CA SER A 192 4.31 12.12 -5.89
C SER A 192 4.86 10.68 -5.85
N TYR A 193 6.07 10.48 -6.31
CA TYR A 193 6.69 9.15 -6.31
C TYR A 193 6.83 8.61 -4.88
N ARG A 194 6.07 7.54 -4.58
CA ARG A 194 6.02 6.88 -3.26
C ARG A 194 5.61 7.81 -2.13
N ARG A 195 4.78 8.78 -2.43
CA ARG A 195 4.32 9.76 -1.44
C ARG A 195 2.87 10.14 -1.66
N PHE A 196 2.15 10.32 -0.58
CA PHE A 196 0.78 10.83 -0.51
C PHE A 196 0.67 11.81 0.64
N SER A 197 0.06 12.97 0.40
CA SER A 197 -0.29 13.94 1.44
C SER A 197 -1.65 14.58 1.13
N ILE A 198 -2.22 15.22 2.14
CA ILE A 198 -3.49 15.92 2.06
C ILE A 198 -3.25 17.39 2.37
N ARG A 199 -3.69 18.29 1.48
CA ARG A 199 -3.71 19.72 1.77
C ARG A 199 -4.93 20.04 2.61
N ARG A 200 -4.71 20.48 3.84
CA ARG A 200 -5.75 20.87 4.77
C ARG A 200 -5.47 22.31 5.24
N HIS A 201 -6.36 23.24 4.88
CA HIS A 201 -6.12 24.70 5.02
C HIS A 201 -4.84 25.10 4.28
N GLU A 202 -3.89 25.76 4.95
CA GLU A 202 -2.59 26.17 4.39
C GLU A 202 -1.46 25.16 4.67
N THR A 203 -1.78 24.03 5.32
CA THR A 203 -0.81 22.99 5.70
C THR A 203 -1.01 21.72 4.92
N GLU A 204 0.07 20.97 4.69
CA GLU A 204 0.03 19.59 4.24
C GLU A 204 0.09 18.65 5.45
N ILE A 205 -0.81 17.67 5.51
CA ILE A 205 -0.78 16.59 6.50
C ILE A 205 -0.55 15.25 5.81
N GLY A 206 0.19 14.38 6.47
CA GLY A 206 0.69 13.13 5.89
C GLY A 206 1.87 13.39 4.96
N ASP A 207 2.76 12.44 4.93
CA ASP A 207 3.92 12.41 4.05
C ASP A 207 4.07 11.01 3.42
N SER A 208 5.27 10.64 3.01
CA SER A 208 5.57 9.27 2.55
C SER A 208 5.24 8.17 3.58
N HIS A 209 4.95 8.55 4.80
CA HIS A 209 4.66 7.67 5.94
C HIS A 209 3.29 7.98 6.55
N CYS A 210 2.27 8.20 5.74
CA CYS A 210 0.91 8.53 6.23
C CYS A 210 0.34 7.48 7.22
N CYS A 211 0.98 6.33 7.37
CA CYS A 211 0.66 5.33 8.40
C CYS A 211 1.37 5.60 9.74
N ASP A 212 2.32 6.55 9.79
CA ASP A 212 3.04 6.96 11.01
C ASP A 212 2.55 8.31 11.52
N SER A 213 1.81 9.06 10.69
CA SER A 213 1.28 10.33 11.13
C SER A 213 0.08 10.08 12.04
N ASP A 214 0.12 10.68 13.22
CA ASP A 214 -1.05 10.80 14.08
C ASP A 214 -2.12 11.72 13.47
N ASP A 215 -1.88 12.23 12.24
CA ASP A 215 -2.69 13.23 11.59
C ASP A 215 -4.04 12.70 11.08
N PHE A 216 -4.05 11.47 10.54
CA PHE A 216 -5.27 10.85 10.06
C PHE A 216 -5.13 9.35 9.78
N VAL A 217 -6.26 8.65 9.72
CA VAL A 217 -6.35 7.26 9.29
C VAL A 217 -7.19 7.14 8.03
N LEU A 218 -6.65 6.55 6.97
CA LEU A 218 -7.43 6.23 5.78
C LEU A 218 -8.47 5.15 6.08
N LEU A 219 -9.74 5.44 5.80
CA LEU A 219 -10.85 4.49 5.95
C LEU A 219 -11.27 3.88 4.62
N GLU A 220 -11.37 4.67 3.56
CA GLU A 220 -11.73 4.23 2.21
C GLU A 220 -11.20 5.18 1.13
N GLY A 221 -11.10 4.68 -0.10
CA GLY A 221 -10.86 5.46 -1.31
C GLY A 221 -11.92 5.20 -2.36
N ARG A 222 -12.31 6.25 -3.10
CA ARG A 222 -13.18 6.16 -4.28
C ARG A 222 -12.34 6.36 -5.54
N PHE A 223 -12.50 5.45 -6.49
CA PHE A 223 -11.73 5.38 -7.73
C PHE A 223 -12.65 5.63 -8.92
N ARG A 224 -12.24 6.50 -9.83
CA ARG A 224 -12.90 6.77 -11.11
C ARG A 224 -12.37 5.81 -12.16
N LEU A 225 -13.23 4.99 -12.69
CA LEU A 225 -12.92 3.98 -13.68
C LEU A 225 -13.80 4.16 -14.92
N TYR A 226 -13.50 3.46 -15.98
CA TYR A 226 -14.22 3.59 -17.23
C TYR A 226 -14.55 2.22 -17.83
N PRO A 227 -15.72 2.08 -18.49
CA PRO A 227 -16.08 0.86 -19.19
C PRO A 227 -15.06 0.51 -20.29
N THR A 228 -14.66 -0.73 -20.32
CA THR A 228 -13.64 -1.23 -21.25
C THR A 228 -14.06 -2.62 -21.74
N ASP A 229 -13.68 -2.96 -22.97
CA ASP A 229 -13.89 -4.30 -23.51
C ASP A 229 -13.31 -5.38 -22.57
N PRO A 230 -14.13 -6.31 -22.04
CA PRO A 230 -13.68 -7.29 -21.05
C PRO A 230 -12.59 -8.22 -21.59
N GLY A 231 -12.61 -8.54 -22.88
CA GLY A 231 -11.61 -9.42 -23.50
C GLY A 231 -10.23 -8.75 -23.56
N LYS A 232 -10.19 -7.50 -23.99
CA LYS A 232 -8.96 -6.69 -24.02
C LYS A 232 -8.41 -6.47 -22.61
N LEU A 233 -9.29 -6.17 -21.65
CA LEU A 233 -8.92 -5.94 -20.25
C LEU A 233 -8.32 -7.21 -19.63
N MET A 234 -8.95 -8.35 -19.84
CA MET A 234 -8.48 -9.64 -19.34
C MET A 234 -7.15 -10.04 -19.99
N GLY A 235 -7.00 -9.82 -21.30
CA GLY A 235 -5.75 -10.07 -22.02
C GLY A 235 -4.58 -9.25 -21.45
N ALA A 236 -4.78 -7.93 -21.28
CA ALA A 236 -3.79 -7.05 -20.67
C ALA A 236 -3.42 -7.45 -19.24
N ALA A 237 -4.41 -7.81 -18.41
CA ALA A 237 -4.19 -8.27 -17.05
C ALA A 237 -3.35 -9.56 -16.99
N ARG A 238 -3.64 -10.53 -17.86
CA ARG A 238 -2.86 -11.78 -17.93
C ARG A 238 -1.41 -11.53 -18.32
N GLU A 239 -1.17 -10.67 -19.29
CA GLU A 239 0.19 -10.34 -19.75
C GLU A 239 0.98 -9.60 -18.66
N LEU A 240 0.38 -8.63 -17.96
CA LEU A 240 1.00 -7.96 -16.83
C LEU A 240 1.38 -8.93 -15.72
N LEU A 241 0.49 -9.83 -15.34
CA LEU A 241 0.75 -10.84 -14.31
C LEU A 241 1.84 -11.83 -14.74
N ARG A 242 1.85 -12.24 -16.01
CA ARG A 242 2.90 -13.11 -16.58
C ARG A 242 4.26 -12.43 -16.53
N THR A 243 4.33 -11.17 -16.96
CA THR A 243 5.57 -10.38 -16.93
C THR A 243 6.09 -10.18 -15.52
N ARG A 244 5.21 -9.90 -14.55
CA ARG A 244 5.60 -9.78 -13.14
C ARG A 244 6.13 -11.09 -12.58
N ARG A 245 5.46 -12.22 -12.81
CA ARG A 245 5.93 -13.55 -12.36
C ARG A 245 7.32 -13.89 -12.88
N LYS A 246 7.67 -13.46 -14.11
CA LYS A 246 9.00 -13.67 -14.67
C LYS A 246 10.08 -12.77 -14.05
N LYS A 247 9.72 -11.54 -13.67
CA LYS A 247 10.66 -10.51 -13.19
C LYS A 247 10.78 -10.44 -11.67
N GLN A 248 9.81 -10.93 -10.94
CA GLN A 248 9.81 -10.87 -9.48
C GLN A 248 10.24 -12.21 -8.89
N PRO A 249 11.17 -12.21 -7.93
CA PRO A 249 11.62 -13.44 -7.32
C PRO A 249 10.55 -14.08 -6.44
N PRO A 250 10.49 -15.40 -6.36
CA PRO A 250 9.70 -16.09 -5.36
C PRO A 250 10.35 -15.96 -3.98
N GLY A 251 9.52 -16.04 -2.93
CA GLY A 251 9.98 -16.05 -1.55
C GLY A 251 9.53 -14.83 -0.73
N PRO A 252 9.68 -14.90 0.59
CA PRO A 252 9.31 -13.81 1.49
C PRO A 252 10.19 -12.57 1.26
N SER A 253 9.55 -11.44 0.93
CA SER A 253 10.20 -10.15 0.69
C SER A 253 9.16 -9.02 0.80
N ALA A 254 9.60 -7.76 0.88
CA ALA A 254 8.73 -6.60 0.84
C ALA A 254 8.70 -5.91 -0.55
N GLY A 255 9.02 -6.63 -1.62
CA GLY A 255 9.13 -6.03 -2.95
C GLY A 255 10.49 -5.37 -3.19
N CYS A 256 10.51 -4.28 -3.96
CA CYS A 256 11.72 -3.47 -4.14
C CYS A 256 12.13 -2.85 -2.80
N PHE A 257 13.39 -3.03 -2.41
CA PHE A 257 13.86 -2.53 -1.12
C PHE A 257 14.21 -1.05 -1.16
N PHE A 258 14.75 -0.56 -2.27
CA PHE A 258 15.17 0.82 -2.44
C PHE A 258 14.29 1.55 -3.46
N LYS A 259 14.07 2.84 -3.21
CA LYS A 259 13.48 3.76 -4.19
C LYS A 259 14.40 3.89 -5.41
N ASN A 260 13.83 4.23 -6.56
CA ASN A 260 14.67 4.64 -7.67
C ASN A 260 15.28 6.00 -7.34
N PRO A 261 16.61 6.18 -7.48
CA PRO A 261 17.29 7.41 -7.08
C PRO A 261 16.83 8.63 -7.89
N PHE A 262 16.26 8.39 -9.08
CA PHE A 262 15.76 9.46 -9.96
C PHE A 262 14.34 9.16 -10.39
N PRO A 263 13.40 10.13 -10.25
CA PRO A 263 12.05 9.99 -10.78
C PRO A 263 12.06 9.82 -12.30
N ALA A 264 11.04 9.14 -12.82
CA ALA A 264 10.86 9.00 -14.27
C ALA A 264 10.80 10.38 -14.93
N GLY A 265 11.68 10.63 -15.91
CA GLY A 265 11.74 11.90 -16.66
C GLY A 265 12.89 12.84 -16.29
N SER A 266 13.64 12.58 -15.22
CA SER A 266 14.83 13.38 -14.90
C SER A 266 16.07 12.87 -15.65
N ALA A 267 16.79 13.82 -16.25
CA ALA A 267 18.13 13.83 -16.88
C ALA A 267 18.70 12.58 -17.61
N SER A 268 19.86 12.72 -18.27
CA SER A 268 20.53 11.74 -19.13
C SER A 268 21.60 10.91 -18.42
N GLY A 269 21.94 9.73 -18.94
CA GLY A 269 23.05 8.90 -18.46
C GLY A 269 22.70 7.99 -17.28
N LEU A 270 23.55 7.95 -16.24
CA LEU A 270 23.34 7.16 -15.01
C LEU A 270 22.04 7.53 -14.29
N THR A 271 21.59 8.77 -14.43
CA THR A 271 20.36 9.30 -13.85
C THR A 271 19.07 8.66 -14.41
N LYS A 272 19.15 7.87 -15.47
CA LYS A 272 18.01 7.05 -15.97
C LYS A 272 17.97 5.63 -15.38
N MET A 273 18.94 5.25 -14.55
CA MET A 273 18.98 3.89 -14.05
C MET A 273 18.10 3.71 -12.82
N VAL A 274 17.19 2.76 -12.93
CA VAL A 274 16.42 2.26 -11.79
C VAL A 274 17.34 1.53 -10.80
N ALA A 275 17.00 1.59 -9.51
CA ALA A 275 17.81 0.96 -8.45
C ALA A 275 18.19 -0.49 -8.76
N GLY A 276 17.27 -1.31 -9.26
CA GLY A 276 17.57 -2.71 -9.62
C GLY A 276 18.68 -2.88 -10.66
N LYS A 277 18.82 -1.95 -11.61
CA LYS A 277 19.93 -1.97 -12.58
C LYS A 277 21.25 -1.50 -11.97
N LEU A 278 21.22 -0.53 -11.06
CA LEU A 278 22.42 -0.10 -10.33
C LEU A 278 22.99 -1.24 -9.49
N LEU A 279 22.14 -1.92 -8.73
CA LEU A 279 22.54 -3.05 -7.90
C LEU A 279 23.05 -4.24 -8.74
N ASP A 280 22.47 -4.48 -9.90
CA ASP A 280 22.92 -5.53 -10.83
C ASP A 280 24.31 -5.21 -11.39
N ARG A 281 24.55 -3.96 -11.83
CA ARG A 281 25.87 -3.48 -12.27
C ARG A 281 26.92 -3.47 -11.15
N ALA A 282 26.47 -3.25 -9.92
CA ALA A 282 27.34 -3.35 -8.74
C ALA A 282 27.73 -4.81 -8.40
N GLY A 283 27.20 -5.81 -9.11
CA GLY A 283 27.51 -7.23 -8.88
C GLY A 283 26.93 -7.76 -7.58
N LEU A 284 25.83 -7.18 -7.10
CA LEU A 284 25.26 -7.49 -5.78
C LEU A 284 24.29 -8.68 -5.78
N LYS A 285 23.85 -9.17 -6.94
CA LYS A 285 22.99 -10.36 -7.03
C LYS A 285 23.60 -11.57 -6.32
N GLY A 286 22.81 -12.27 -5.52
CA GLY A 286 23.22 -13.45 -4.78
C GLY A 286 24.07 -13.17 -3.52
N LYS A 287 24.41 -11.91 -3.22
CA LYS A 287 25.07 -11.56 -1.95
C LYS A 287 24.16 -11.89 -0.77
N ARG A 288 24.78 -12.33 0.32
CA ARG A 288 24.09 -12.80 1.53
C ARG A 288 24.68 -12.20 2.79
N VAL A 289 23.81 -11.97 3.77
CA VAL A 289 24.18 -11.72 5.16
C VAL A 289 23.20 -12.55 6.01
N GLY A 290 23.71 -13.46 6.82
CA GLY A 290 22.89 -14.40 7.57
C GLY A 290 21.89 -15.14 6.69
N GLY A 291 20.59 -15.03 7.03
CA GLY A 291 19.50 -15.63 6.26
C GLY A 291 18.97 -14.78 5.11
N ALA A 292 19.44 -13.54 4.94
CA ALA A 292 19.01 -12.61 3.90
C ALA A 292 19.84 -12.75 2.62
N GLU A 293 19.20 -12.62 1.46
CA GLU A 293 19.85 -12.73 0.13
C GLU A 293 19.33 -11.66 -0.82
N ILE A 294 20.22 -10.99 -1.56
CA ILE A 294 19.85 -10.20 -2.72
C ILE A 294 19.43 -11.14 -3.84
N SER A 295 18.22 -10.99 -4.33
CA SER A 295 17.67 -11.89 -5.34
C SER A 295 18.55 -11.97 -6.60
N PRO A 296 18.87 -13.17 -7.10
CA PRO A 296 19.53 -13.35 -8.39
C PRO A 296 18.65 -12.97 -9.59
N ILE A 297 17.30 -12.92 -9.41
CA ILE A 297 16.36 -12.56 -10.46
C ILE A 297 16.22 -11.03 -10.57
N HIS A 298 16.06 -10.34 -9.43
CA HIS A 298 15.88 -8.89 -9.38
C HIS A 298 16.67 -8.29 -8.23
N ALA A 299 17.75 -7.59 -8.54
CA ALA A 299 18.71 -7.13 -7.55
C ALA A 299 18.15 -6.17 -6.49
N ASN A 300 17.03 -5.46 -6.77
CA ASN A 300 16.38 -4.60 -5.78
C ASN A 300 15.41 -5.36 -4.84
N PHE A 301 15.47 -6.69 -4.82
CA PHE A 301 14.71 -7.52 -3.89
C PHE A 301 15.65 -8.19 -2.90
N ILE A 302 15.45 -7.95 -1.63
CA ILE A 302 16.04 -8.73 -0.55
C ILE A 302 15.03 -9.82 -0.18
N ILE A 303 15.50 -11.07 -0.10
CA ILE A 303 14.67 -12.24 0.18
C ILE A 303 15.09 -12.84 1.51
N ASN A 304 14.14 -13.17 2.36
CA ASN A 304 14.37 -14.04 3.51
C ASN A 304 14.46 -15.50 3.02
N ARG A 305 15.68 -15.98 2.81
CA ARG A 305 15.96 -17.33 2.30
C ARG A 305 15.94 -18.38 3.37
N ASN A 306 16.47 -18.06 4.54
CA ASN A 306 16.74 -19.05 5.57
C ASN A 306 16.58 -18.41 6.97
N ARG A 307 15.34 -18.11 7.37
CA ARG A 307 15.03 -17.54 8.68
C ARG A 307 15.87 -16.30 9.00
N ALA A 308 15.98 -15.36 8.04
CA ALA A 308 16.68 -14.10 8.26
C ALA A 308 16.11 -13.36 9.46
N SER A 309 16.97 -12.72 10.25
CA SER A 309 16.59 -11.69 11.21
C SER A 309 16.37 -10.34 10.51
N ALA A 310 15.76 -9.38 11.17
CA ALA A 310 15.71 -8.01 10.68
C ALA A 310 17.11 -7.40 10.60
N ALA A 311 17.98 -7.75 11.54
CA ALA A 311 19.38 -7.35 11.54
C ALA A 311 20.13 -7.85 10.28
N ASP A 312 19.91 -9.09 9.84
CA ASP A 312 20.50 -9.61 8.60
C ASP A 312 20.08 -8.80 7.37
N ILE A 313 18.76 -8.48 7.28
CA ILE A 313 18.20 -7.69 6.17
C ILE A 313 18.77 -6.27 6.17
N LEU A 314 18.87 -5.64 7.34
CA LEU A 314 19.41 -4.29 7.49
C LEU A 314 20.91 -4.24 7.18
N ALA A 315 21.69 -5.21 7.65
CA ALA A 315 23.11 -5.29 7.36
C ALA A 315 23.36 -5.51 5.85
N LEU A 316 22.52 -6.34 5.19
CA LEU A 316 22.60 -6.53 3.75
C LEU A 316 22.20 -5.27 2.98
N ALA A 317 21.20 -4.52 3.47
CA ALA A 317 20.78 -3.25 2.88
C ALA A 317 21.88 -2.18 3.02
N GLU A 318 22.58 -2.12 4.16
CA GLU A 318 23.70 -1.19 4.34
C GLU A 318 24.86 -1.52 3.42
N LEU A 319 25.24 -2.78 3.31
CA LEU A 319 26.26 -3.23 2.33
C LEU A 319 25.91 -2.79 0.90
N VAL A 320 24.61 -2.84 0.53
CA VAL A 320 24.15 -2.34 -0.78
C VAL A 320 24.36 -0.82 -0.89
N ARG A 321 23.98 -0.05 0.13
CA ARG A 321 24.11 1.41 0.13
C ARG A 321 25.57 1.83 -0.01
N GLU A 322 26.45 1.27 0.80
CA GLU A 322 27.89 1.51 0.76
C GLU A 322 28.48 1.17 -0.62
N THR A 323 28.18 -0.02 -1.13
CA THR A 323 28.69 -0.44 -2.46
C THR A 323 28.23 0.48 -3.59
N VAL A 324 26.98 0.95 -3.54
CA VAL A 324 26.43 1.85 -4.57
C VAL A 324 27.01 3.25 -4.43
N ALA A 325 27.16 3.75 -3.20
CA ALA A 325 27.80 5.04 -2.93
C ALA A 325 29.25 5.05 -3.44
N GLU A 326 30.04 4.02 -3.11
CA GLU A 326 31.45 3.92 -3.54
C GLU A 326 31.59 3.81 -5.06
N ARG A 327 30.71 3.06 -5.74
CA ARG A 327 30.87 2.79 -7.18
C ARG A 327 30.25 3.83 -8.10
N PHE A 328 29.21 4.49 -7.64
CA PHE A 328 28.38 5.35 -8.50
C PHE A 328 28.19 6.76 -7.94
N ASP A 329 28.71 7.06 -6.76
CA ASP A 329 28.51 8.34 -6.04
C ASP A 329 27.03 8.67 -5.90
N LEU A 330 26.22 7.68 -5.49
CA LEU A 330 24.77 7.75 -5.35
C LEU A 330 24.30 7.18 -4.01
N GLU A 331 23.45 7.93 -3.33
CA GLU A 331 22.78 7.44 -2.13
C GLU A 331 21.43 6.77 -2.48
N LEU A 332 21.19 5.59 -1.89
CA LEU A 332 19.95 4.87 -2.02
C LEU A 332 19.08 5.04 -0.77
N GLU A 333 17.81 5.42 -0.98
CA GLU A 333 16.81 5.48 0.07
C GLU A 333 15.98 4.19 0.11
N PRO A 334 15.74 3.62 1.31
CA PRO A 334 14.78 2.52 1.44
C PRO A 334 13.38 2.93 0.98
N GLU A 335 12.72 2.06 0.20
CA GLU A 335 11.28 2.13 -0.08
C GLU A 335 10.49 1.37 0.99
N VAL A 336 11.12 0.33 1.55
CA VAL A 336 10.56 -0.46 2.65
C VAL A 336 10.57 0.36 3.93
N ARG A 337 9.42 0.39 4.60
CA ARG A 337 9.27 1.06 5.88
C ARG A 337 9.87 0.18 6.98
N ILE A 338 10.84 0.74 7.73
CA ILE A 338 11.51 0.07 8.83
C ILE A 338 10.92 0.61 10.13
N ILE A 339 10.35 -0.27 10.97
CA ILE A 339 9.68 0.09 12.21
C ILE A 339 10.11 -0.81 13.37
N GLY A 340 9.88 -0.34 14.60
CA GLY A 340 10.24 -1.06 15.82
C GLY A 340 11.70 -0.84 16.24
N GLU A 341 12.14 -1.62 17.24
CA GLU A 341 13.45 -1.52 17.91
C GLU A 341 14.36 -2.70 17.57
#